data_ff05129f5613831e4cb4863d82d73c64
#
_entry.id   ff05129f5613831e4cb4863d82d73c64
#
_cell.length_a   1.000
_cell.length_b   1.000
_cell.length_c   1.000
_cell.angle_alpha   90.00
_cell.angle_beta   90.00
_cell.angle_gamma   90.00
#
_symmetry.space_group_name_H-M   'P 1'
#
loop_
_entity.id
_entity.type
_entity.pdbx_description
1 polymer ?
#
loop_
_entity_poly.entity_id
_entity_poly.type
_entity_poly.pdbx_seq_one_letter_code
_entity_poly.pdbx_strand_id
1 'polypeptide(L)'
;EAHQLGDIHIHDLDYYPRKTTTCIQYDMDDLFERGFRTKNGSIRTPQSIQSYATLATIIFQTNQNEQHGGQAIPAFDFFMAKGVAKSFRKHLASFINFYVAMENGTQADEKAIRTLIKEHLPSIKSTEAERETLRIALIALQIIIDKEHLTRIAEKAYQQTKKDTHQAMEGFIHNLNTMHSRGGNQVVFSSINYGTDTSAEGRLVIEELLKATIEGLGTRGEVPVFPIQIFKVKDGVSYSEKDFEKAMKAENIEDAMRGTYEAPNFDLLLRACQTTSKALFPNFMFLDTPFNTNEKWK
;
A
#
# COMPACT_ATOMS: atom_id res chain seq x y z
N GLU A 1 -17.65 37.68 -19.00
CA GLU A 1 -17.27 39.06 -18.59
C GLU A 1 -16.97 39.14 -17.09
N ALA A 2 -17.90 38.81 -16.17
CA ALA A 2 -17.68 38.96 -14.72
C ALA A 2 -16.44 38.18 -14.20
N HIS A 3 -16.15 36.97 -14.72
CA HIS A 3 -14.92 36.23 -14.41
C HIS A 3 -13.67 36.95 -14.93
N GLN A 4 -13.74 37.54 -16.12
CA GLN A 4 -12.61 38.27 -16.71
C GLN A 4 -12.38 39.62 -16.01
N LEU A 5 -13.44 40.23 -15.47
CA LEU A 5 -13.34 41.46 -14.69
C LEU A 5 -12.92 41.22 -13.21
N GLY A 6 -12.90 39.95 -12.77
CA GLY A 6 -12.56 39.61 -11.40
C GLY A 6 -13.69 39.70 -10.40
N ASP A 7 -14.92 39.97 -10.84
CA ASP A 7 -16.10 40.08 -9.98
C ASP A 7 -16.52 38.74 -9.38
N ILE A 8 -16.28 37.67 -10.13
CA ILE A 8 -16.48 36.26 -9.71
C ILE A 8 -15.32 35.42 -10.18
N HIS A 9 -15.08 34.31 -9.50
CA HIS A 9 -14.16 33.25 -9.97
C HIS A 9 -14.95 32.02 -10.36
N ILE A 10 -14.84 31.59 -11.62
CA ILE A 10 -15.32 30.28 -12.07
C ILE A 10 -14.10 29.36 -12.16
N HIS A 11 -14.03 28.40 -11.25
CA HIS A 11 -12.94 27.45 -11.20
C HIS A 11 -12.93 26.56 -12.44
N ASP A 12 -11.74 26.34 -13.03
CA ASP A 12 -11.56 25.53 -14.25
C ASP A 12 -12.49 25.90 -15.41
N LEU A 13 -12.70 27.20 -15.62
CA LEU A 13 -13.61 27.76 -16.65
C LEU A 13 -13.33 27.21 -18.06
N ASP A 14 -12.07 26.95 -18.38
CA ASP A 14 -11.60 26.41 -19.67
C ASP A 14 -12.03 24.93 -19.90
N TYR A 15 -12.31 24.18 -18.82
CA TYR A 15 -12.83 22.82 -18.88
C TYR A 15 -14.35 22.72 -18.76
N TYR A 16 -15.00 23.74 -18.21
CA TYR A 16 -16.44 23.76 -17.97
C TYR A 16 -17.31 23.37 -19.18
N PRO A 17 -17.01 23.81 -20.41
CA PRO A 17 -17.78 23.42 -21.59
C PRO A 17 -17.56 21.96 -22.03
N ARG A 18 -16.49 21.32 -21.58
CA ARG A 18 -16.08 19.98 -22.05
C ARG A 18 -16.77 18.85 -21.29
N LYS A 19 -17.50 19.13 -20.23
CA LYS A 19 -18.19 18.15 -19.38
C LYS A 19 -17.25 17.06 -18.83
N THR A 20 -15.98 17.40 -18.59
CA THR A 20 -15.04 16.51 -17.94
C THR A 20 -15.28 16.51 -16.42
N THR A 21 -14.92 15.41 -15.77
CA THR A 21 -14.95 15.35 -14.29
C THR A 21 -13.85 16.23 -13.69
N THR A 22 -14.10 16.80 -12.51
CA THR A 22 -13.11 17.58 -11.78
C THR A 22 -12.22 16.68 -10.92
N CYS A 23 -12.53 16.52 -9.64
CA CYS A 23 -11.78 15.62 -8.75
C CYS A 23 -12.47 14.26 -8.67
N ILE A 24 -11.69 13.18 -8.60
CA ILE A 24 -12.19 11.81 -8.56
C ILE A 24 -11.49 11.01 -7.47
N GLN A 25 -12.26 10.13 -6.83
CA GLN A 25 -11.73 9.07 -5.95
C GLN A 25 -12.00 7.72 -6.59
N TYR A 26 -11.01 6.83 -6.50
CA TYR A 26 -11.11 5.49 -7.08
C TYR A 26 -11.53 4.46 -6.06
N ASP A 27 -12.56 3.68 -6.39
CA ASP A 27 -12.79 2.38 -5.79
C ASP A 27 -11.89 1.35 -6.49
N MET A 28 -10.71 1.15 -5.89
CA MET A 28 -9.71 0.26 -6.46
C MET A 28 -10.09 -1.21 -6.33
N ASP A 29 -10.96 -1.55 -5.37
CA ASP A 29 -11.41 -2.92 -5.19
C ASP A 29 -12.32 -3.34 -6.36
N ASP A 30 -13.29 -2.51 -6.71
CA ASP A 30 -14.15 -2.77 -7.88
C ASP A 30 -13.34 -2.83 -9.17
N LEU A 31 -12.43 -1.88 -9.39
CA LEU A 31 -11.59 -1.84 -10.58
C LEU A 31 -10.71 -3.08 -10.74
N PHE A 32 -10.18 -3.63 -9.64
CA PHE A 32 -9.23 -4.75 -9.70
C PHE A 32 -9.89 -6.12 -9.59
N GLU A 33 -11.10 -6.22 -9.05
CA GLU A 33 -11.86 -7.46 -9.07
C GLU A 33 -12.37 -7.80 -10.46
N ARG A 34 -12.89 -6.80 -11.18
CA ARG A 34 -13.46 -6.97 -12.53
C ARG A 34 -12.44 -6.78 -13.63
N GLY A 35 -11.30 -6.16 -13.30
CA GLY A 35 -10.42 -5.58 -14.30
C GLY A 35 -11.05 -4.33 -14.91
N PHE A 36 -10.30 -3.63 -15.75
CA PHE A 36 -10.78 -2.44 -16.42
C PHE A 36 -10.28 -2.36 -17.86
N ARG A 37 -10.96 -1.56 -18.68
CA ARG A 37 -10.57 -1.32 -20.07
C ARG A 37 -9.99 0.08 -20.21
N THR A 38 -8.88 0.16 -20.92
CA THR A 38 -8.33 1.39 -21.47
C THR A 38 -8.71 1.49 -22.95
N LYS A 39 -8.43 2.63 -23.58
CA LYS A 39 -8.62 2.76 -25.05
C LYS A 39 -7.84 1.70 -25.84
N ASN A 40 -6.70 1.25 -25.31
CA ASN A 40 -5.76 0.39 -26.02
C ASN A 40 -5.75 -1.06 -25.54
N GLY A 41 -6.56 -1.43 -24.54
CA GLY A 41 -6.60 -2.82 -24.07
C GLY A 41 -7.37 -3.03 -22.77
N SER A 42 -7.43 -4.28 -22.36
CA SER A 42 -8.08 -4.71 -21.12
C SER A 42 -7.03 -5.12 -20.09
N ILE A 43 -7.24 -4.71 -18.85
CA ILE A 43 -6.38 -5.00 -17.71
C ILE A 43 -7.08 -6.04 -16.84
N ARG A 44 -6.38 -7.12 -16.54
CA ARG A 44 -6.85 -8.19 -15.64
C ARG A 44 -6.46 -7.91 -14.20
N THR A 45 -7.09 -8.61 -13.27
CA THR A 45 -6.80 -8.58 -11.83
C THR A 45 -5.31 -8.79 -11.54
N PRO A 46 -4.66 -7.88 -10.80
CA PRO A 46 -3.24 -8.02 -10.45
C PRO A 46 -2.99 -9.16 -9.47
N GLN A 47 -1.80 -9.77 -9.54
CA GLN A 47 -1.43 -10.98 -8.78
C GLN A 47 -0.22 -10.80 -7.85
N SER A 48 0.38 -9.62 -7.80
CA SER A 48 1.52 -9.30 -6.92
C SER A 48 1.49 -7.83 -6.53
N ILE A 49 2.19 -7.47 -5.45
CA ILE A 49 2.28 -6.08 -5.00
C ILE A 49 2.84 -5.16 -6.10
N GLN A 50 3.82 -5.60 -6.90
CA GLN A 50 4.34 -4.82 -8.02
C GLN A 50 3.27 -4.55 -9.06
N SER A 51 2.45 -5.57 -9.41
CA SER A 51 1.37 -5.36 -10.37
C SER A 51 0.25 -4.48 -9.82
N TYR A 52 -0.04 -4.54 -8.51
CA TYR A 52 -0.96 -3.60 -7.85
C TYR A 52 -0.47 -2.16 -7.97
N ALA A 53 0.78 -1.89 -7.61
CA ALA A 53 1.39 -0.56 -7.69
C ALA A 53 1.45 -0.04 -9.14
N THR A 54 1.90 -0.88 -10.08
CA THR A 54 1.97 -0.52 -11.50
C THR A 54 0.59 -0.18 -12.07
N LEU A 55 -0.44 -0.99 -11.78
CA LEU A 55 -1.78 -0.73 -12.29
C LEU A 55 -2.42 0.50 -11.66
N ALA A 56 -2.12 0.81 -10.41
CA ALA A 56 -2.54 2.06 -9.77
C ALA A 56 -1.96 3.28 -10.50
N THR A 57 -0.69 3.24 -10.90
CA THR A 57 -0.09 4.32 -11.71
C THR A 57 -0.72 4.43 -13.09
N ILE A 58 -1.03 3.30 -13.73
CA ILE A 58 -1.70 3.28 -15.04
C ILE A 58 -3.10 3.92 -14.95
N ILE A 59 -3.87 3.64 -13.89
CA ILE A 59 -5.17 4.26 -13.67
C ILE A 59 -5.04 5.77 -13.60
N PHE A 60 -4.15 6.28 -12.74
CA PHE A 60 -3.90 7.71 -12.62
C PHE A 60 -3.50 8.34 -13.96
N GLN A 61 -2.55 7.76 -14.66
CA GLN A 61 -2.02 8.29 -15.91
C GLN A 61 -3.03 8.24 -17.05
N THR A 62 -3.81 7.16 -17.15
CA THR A 62 -4.84 7.02 -18.20
C THR A 62 -5.97 8.02 -17.99
N ASN A 63 -6.44 8.15 -16.75
CA ASN A 63 -7.58 9.01 -16.46
C ASN A 63 -7.22 10.51 -16.48
N GLN A 64 -5.95 10.87 -16.29
CA GLN A 64 -5.51 12.28 -16.35
C GLN A 64 -5.85 12.95 -17.68
N ASN A 65 -5.92 12.19 -18.77
CA ASN A 65 -6.28 12.72 -20.08
C ASN A 65 -7.78 12.92 -20.27
N GLU A 66 -8.60 12.32 -19.43
CA GLU A 66 -10.07 12.34 -19.53
C GLU A 66 -10.72 13.31 -18.53
N GLN A 67 -9.93 13.86 -17.61
CA GLN A 67 -10.41 14.77 -16.57
C GLN A 67 -9.48 15.97 -16.36
N HIS A 68 -9.97 16.94 -15.59
CA HIS A 68 -9.18 18.01 -14.99
C HIS A 68 -9.34 17.95 -13.46
N GLY A 69 -8.32 18.30 -12.71
CA GLY A 69 -8.32 18.23 -11.26
C GLY A 69 -7.62 17.00 -10.70
N GLY A 70 -7.71 16.83 -9.38
CA GLY A 70 -6.99 15.81 -8.63
C GLY A 70 -7.62 14.43 -8.71
N GLN A 71 -6.78 13.42 -8.54
CA GLN A 71 -7.17 12.01 -8.50
C GLN A 71 -6.70 11.41 -7.18
N ALA A 72 -7.53 10.62 -6.50
CA ALA A 72 -7.21 10.09 -5.19
C ALA A 72 -7.51 8.59 -5.04
N ILE A 73 -6.67 7.89 -4.27
CA ILE A 73 -6.96 6.56 -3.72
C ILE A 73 -7.17 6.71 -2.22
N PRO A 74 -8.42 6.65 -1.71
CA PRO A 74 -8.75 7.01 -0.33
C PRO A 74 -8.39 5.96 0.72
N ALA A 75 -8.08 4.73 0.33
CA ALA A 75 -7.75 3.60 1.21
C ALA A 75 -6.59 2.78 0.63
N PHE A 76 -5.47 3.47 0.38
CA PHE A 76 -4.32 2.92 -0.34
C PHE A 76 -3.69 1.73 0.39
N ASP A 77 -3.56 1.80 1.71
CA ASP A 77 -3.03 0.72 2.56
C ASP A 77 -3.87 -0.56 2.47
N PHE A 78 -5.18 -0.47 2.65
CA PHE A 78 -6.11 -1.61 2.53
C PHE A 78 -6.07 -2.24 1.14
N PHE A 79 -5.99 -1.39 0.14
CA PHE A 79 -5.97 -1.83 -1.23
C PHE A 79 -4.66 -2.56 -1.57
N MET A 80 -3.51 -1.99 -1.24
CA MET A 80 -2.21 -2.59 -1.50
C MET A 80 -1.93 -3.82 -0.63
N ALA A 81 -2.53 -3.92 0.57
CA ALA A 81 -2.44 -5.08 1.44
C ALA A 81 -2.83 -6.39 0.73
N LYS A 82 -3.82 -6.34 -0.15
CA LYS A 82 -4.24 -7.50 -0.98
C LYS A 82 -3.11 -7.97 -1.91
N GLY A 83 -2.35 -7.02 -2.46
CA GLY A 83 -1.18 -7.30 -3.30
C GLY A 83 -0.03 -7.92 -2.50
N VAL A 84 0.21 -7.43 -1.28
CA VAL A 84 1.19 -7.98 -0.34
C VAL A 84 0.85 -9.43 0.00
N ALA A 85 -0.41 -9.70 0.39
CA ALA A 85 -0.87 -11.05 0.71
C ALA A 85 -0.72 -12.03 -0.47
N LYS A 86 -0.99 -11.58 -1.70
CA LYS A 86 -0.78 -12.41 -2.91
C LYS A 86 0.70 -12.69 -3.17
N SER A 87 1.56 -11.69 -3.00
CA SER A 87 3.01 -11.84 -3.16
C SER A 87 3.57 -12.82 -2.13
N PHE A 88 3.19 -12.69 -0.86
CA PHE A 88 3.62 -13.61 0.20
C PHE A 88 3.25 -15.06 -0.11
N ARG A 89 1.99 -15.32 -0.47
CA ARG A 89 1.54 -16.67 -0.82
C ARG A 89 2.29 -17.25 -2.01
N LYS A 90 2.61 -16.40 -2.99
CA LYS A 90 3.41 -16.81 -4.14
C LYS A 90 4.83 -17.20 -3.72
N HIS A 91 5.51 -16.37 -2.92
CA HIS A 91 6.87 -16.65 -2.46
C HIS A 91 6.91 -17.90 -1.58
N LEU A 92 5.99 -18.00 -0.63
CA LEU A 92 5.92 -19.14 0.27
C LEU A 92 5.69 -20.45 -0.50
N ALA A 93 4.74 -20.46 -1.43
CA ALA A 93 4.50 -21.66 -2.27
C ALA A 93 5.71 -22.02 -3.14
N SER A 94 6.35 -21.02 -3.73
CA SER A 94 7.54 -21.23 -4.56
C SER A 94 8.72 -21.78 -3.74
N PHE A 95 8.93 -21.29 -2.52
CA PHE A 95 10.01 -21.78 -1.65
C PHE A 95 9.72 -23.18 -1.10
N ILE A 96 8.44 -23.48 -0.76
CA ILE A 96 8.05 -24.85 -0.40
C ILE A 96 8.31 -25.80 -1.59
N ASN A 97 7.88 -25.41 -2.79
CA ASN A 97 8.07 -26.24 -3.99
C ASN A 97 9.56 -26.45 -4.31
N PHE A 98 10.39 -25.43 -4.13
CA PHE A 98 11.84 -25.53 -4.29
C PHE A 98 12.45 -26.51 -3.27
N TYR A 99 12.01 -26.44 -2.00
CA TYR A 99 12.44 -27.36 -0.95
C TYR A 99 12.09 -28.82 -1.33
N VAL A 100 10.84 -29.05 -1.75
CA VAL A 100 10.40 -30.40 -2.18
C VAL A 100 11.21 -30.92 -3.38
N ALA A 101 11.48 -30.03 -4.35
CA ALA A 101 12.29 -30.43 -5.51
C ALA A 101 13.74 -30.83 -5.14
N MET A 102 14.31 -30.17 -4.14
CA MET A 102 15.65 -30.50 -3.63
C MET A 102 15.67 -31.83 -2.87
N GLU A 103 14.64 -32.09 -2.05
CA GLU A 103 14.58 -33.32 -1.22
C GLU A 103 14.15 -34.55 -2.02
N ASN A 104 13.16 -34.41 -2.90
CA ASN A 104 12.48 -35.53 -3.56
C ASN A 104 12.78 -35.65 -5.07
N GLY A 105 13.47 -34.66 -5.66
CA GLY A 105 13.74 -34.63 -7.11
C GLY A 105 12.50 -34.36 -7.97
N THR A 106 11.35 -34.04 -7.37
CA THR A 106 10.07 -33.80 -8.07
C THR A 106 9.48 -32.45 -7.66
N GLN A 107 8.75 -31.82 -8.58
CA GLN A 107 8.01 -30.59 -8.27
C GLN A 107 6.59 -30.91 -7.80
N ALA A 108 6.13 -30.19 -6.79
CA ALA A 108 4.76 -30.26 -6.33
C ALA A 108 3.86 -29.28 -7.10
N ASP A 109 2.53 -29.44 -7.02
CA ASP A 109 1.59 -28.48 -7.59
C ASP A 109 1.59 -27.17 -6.78
N GLU A 110 2.27 -26.16 -7.29
CA GLU A 110 2.37 -24.85 -6.65
C GLU A 110 0.99 -24.18 -6.45
N LYS A 111 0.02 -24.45 -7.32
CA LYS A 111 -1.34 -23.91 -7.20
C LYS A 111 -2.07 -24.53 -6.00
N ALA A 112 -1.94 -25.84 -5.83
CA ALA A 112 -2.49 -26.54 -4.66
C ALA A 112 -1.84 -26.03 -3.36
N ILE A 113 -0.51 -25.87 -3.34
CA ILE A 113 0.20 -25.29 -2.19
C ILE A 113 -0.32 -23.89 -1.86
N ARG A 114 -0.51 -23.01 -2.85
CA ARG A 114 -1.07 -21.66 -2.63
C ARG A 114 -2.48 -21.69 -2.04
N THR A 115 -3.29 -22.64 -2.42
CA THR A 115 -4.64 -22.83 -1.86
C THR A 115 -4.56 -23.16 -0.39
N LEU A 116 -3.75 -24.12 0.00
CA LEU A 116 -3.53 -24.49 1.40
C LEU A 116 -2.96 -23.31 2.23
N ILE A 117 -2.00 -22.57 1.68
CA ILE A 117 -1.47 -21.37 2.34
C ILE A 117 -2.59 -20.35 2.57
N LYS A 118 -3.46 -20.13 1.60
CA LYS A 118 -4.58 -19.18 1.73
C LYS A 118 -5.57 -19.60 2.83
N GLU A 119 -5.79 -20.89 3.01
CA GLU A 119 -6.72 -21.45 4.00
C GLU A 119 -6.14 -21.45 5.42
N HIS A 120 -4.85 -21.74 5.56
CA HIS A 120 -4.22 -21.95 6.87
C HIS A 120 -3.34 -20.81 7.36
N LEU A 121 -2.88 -19.93 6.47
CA LEU A 121 -2.13 -18.72 6.83
C LEU A 121 -2.88 -17.46 6.36
N PRO A 122 -3.74 -16.90 7.20
CA PRO A 122 -4.55 -15.72 6.84
C PRO A 122 -3.70 -14.46 6.67
N SER A 123 -2.53 -14.39 7.31
CA SER A 123 -1.66 -13.22 7.31
C SER A 123 -0.19 -13.57 6.99
N ILE A 124 0.56 -12.57 6.53
CA ILE A 124 2.02 -12.65 6.33
C ILE A 124 2.80 -12.83 7.64
N LYS A 125 2.20 -12.45 8.77
CA LYS A 125 2.71 -12.74 10.12
C LYS A 125 1.92 -13.91 10.70
N SER A 126 2.40 -15.12 10.48
CA SER A 126 1.77 -16.34 10.98
C SER A 126 2.27 -16.71 12.36
N THR A 127 1.36 -17.25 13.17
CA THR A 127 1.67 -17.88 14.45
C THR A 127 2.30 -19.26 14.25
N GLU A 128 2.91 -19.80 15.29
CA GLU A 128 3.42 -21.17 15.28
C GLU A 128 2.33 -22.21 15.04
N ALA A 129 1.16 -22.02 15.66
CA ALA A 129 0.01 -22.90 15.50
C ALA A 129 -0.52 -22.93 14.05
N GLU A 130 -0.62 -21.76 13.40
CA GLU A 130 -1.02 -21.66 11.99
C GLU A 130 -0.02 -22.36 11.06
N ARG A 131 1.29 -22.18 11.28
CA ARG A 131 2.31 -22.90 10.51
C ARG A 131 2.24 -24.40 10.71
N GLU A 132 1.97 -24.87 11.93
CA GLU A 132 1.80 -26.30 12.19
C GLU A 132 0.55 -26.85 11.48
N THR A 133 -0.56 -26.10 11.46
CA THR A 133 -1.76 -26.49 10.71
C THR A 133 -1.47 -26.57 9.20
N LEU A 134 -0.75 -25.61 8.63
CA LEU A 134 -0.30 -25.68 7.24
C LEU A 134 0.60 -26.91 7.00
N ARG A 135 1.55 -27.17 7.92
CA ARG A 135 2.45 -28.31 7.81
C ARG A 135 1.69 -29.64 7.72
N ILE A 136 0.67 -29.81 8.55
CA ILE A 136 -0.19 -31.00 8.51
C ILE A 136 -0.98 -31.05 7.20
N ALA A 137 -1.53 -29.94 6.74
CA ALA A 137 -2.30 -29.89 5.50
C ALA A 137 -1.43 -30.24 4.26
N LEU A 138 -0.14 -29.87 4.25
CA LEU A 138 0.79 -30.18 3.17
C LEU A 138 1.01 -31.69 2.99
N ILE A 139 0.79 -32.51 4.02
CA ILE A 139 0.88 -33.98 3.93
C ILE A 139 -0.11 -34.54 2.89
N ALA A 140 -1.29 -33.91 2.75
CA ALA A 140 -2.27 -34.30 1.73
C ALA A 140 -1.74 -34.16 0.29
N LEU A 141 -0.75 -33.31 0.08
CA LEU A 141 -0.02 -33.17 -1.18
C LEU A 141 1.28 -33.99 -1.23
N GLN A 142 1.46 -34.93 -0.30
CA GLN A 142 2.69 -35.77 -0.14
C GLN A 142 3.94 -34.91 0.14
N ILE A 143 3.77 -33.70 0.69
CA ILE A 143 4.85 -32.81 1.10
C ILE A 143 5.13 -33.02 2.57
N ILE A 144 6.30 -33.54 2.87
CA ILE A 144 6.81 -33.76 4.22
C ILE A 144 7.88 -32.72 4.48
N ILE A 145 7.58 -31.79 5.39
CA ILE A 145 8.49 -30.72 5.82
C ILE A 145 8.47 -30.65 7.34
N ASP A 146 9.62 -30.51 7.97
CA ASP A 146 9.65 -30.33 9.41
C ASP A 146 9.32 -28.87 9.81
N LYS A 147 9.03 -28.68 11.08
CA LYS A 147 8.60 -27.41 11.65
C LYS A 147 9.66 -26.31 11.49
N GLU A 148 10.93 -26.63 11.66
CA GLU A 148 12.02 -25.67 11.60
C GLU A 148 12.23 -25.18 10.16
N HIS A 149 12.25 -26.07 9.19
CA HIS A 149 12.35 -25.70 7.79
C HIS A 149 11.16 -24.88 7.30
N LEU A 150 9.92 -25.25 7.66
CA LEU A 150 8.75 -24.45 7.30
C LEU A 150 8.80 -23.04 7.92
N THR A 151 9.27 -22.92 9.16
CA THR A 151 9.44 -21.62 9.81
C THR A 151 10.48 -20.75 9.09
N ARG A 152 11.63 -21.32 8.72
CA ARG A 152 12.67 -20.61 7.96
C ARG A 152 12.20 -20.19 6.56
N ILE A 153 11.44 -21.08 5.90
CA ILE A 153 10.85 -20.80 4.58
C ILE A 153 9.82 -19.66 4.68
N ALA A 154 8.95 -19.67 5.70
CA ALA A 154 7.96 -18.60 5.92
C ALA A 154 8.65 -17.27 6.21
N GLU A 155 9.69 -17.24 7.03
CA GLU A 155 10.47 -16.03 7.27
C GLU A 155 11.13 -15.51 5.99
N LYS A 156 11.73 -16.39 5.20
CA LYS A 156 12.32 -15.99 3.91
C LYS A 156 11.29 -15.45 2.93
N ALA A 157 10.10 -16.05 2.90
CA ALA A 157 8.97 -15.54 2.10
C ALA A 157 8.53 -14.14 2.56
N TYR A 158 8.48 -13.91 3.87
CA TYR A 158 8.20 -12.60 4.44
C TYR A 158 9.26 -11.57 4.04
N GLN A 159 10.55 -11.87 4.19
CA GLN A 159 11.63 -10.95 3.82
C GLN A 159 11.61 -10.62 2.32
N GLN A 160 11.34 -11.61 1.45
CA GLN A 160 11.21 -11.36 0.03
C GLN A 160 9.98 -10.48 -0.28
N THR A 161 8.86 -10.73 0.40
CA THR A 161 7.65 -9.91 0.27
C THR A 161 7.88 -8.48 0.73
N LYS A 162 8.60 -8.29 1.83
CA LYS A 162 8.98 -6.95 2.32
C LYS A 162 9.82 -6.20 1.29
N LYS A 163 10.84 -6.86 0.72
CA LYS A 163 11.67 -6.28 -0.34
C LYS A 163 10.85 -5.90 -1.57
N ASP A 164 9.97 -6.79 -2.02
CA ASP A 164 9.09 -6.54 -3.17
C ASP A 164 8.12 -5.39 -2.90
N THR A 165 7.61 -5.28 -1.66
CA THR A 165 6.73 -4.18 -1.25
C THR A 165 7.49 -2.85 -1.29
N HIS A 166 8.70 -2.81 -0.77
CA HIS A 166 9.55 -1.62 -0.84
C HIS A 166 9.78 -1.17 -2.28
N GLN A 167 10.21 -2.08 -3.16
CA GLN A 167 10.43 -1.78 -4.57
C GLN A 167 9.15 -1.35 -5.29
N ALA A 168 7.99 -1.91 -4.91
CA ALA A 168 6.71 -1.50 -5.47
C ALA A 168 6.33 -0.07 -5.06
N MET A 169 6.58 0.32 -3.80
CA MET A 169 6.32 1.67 -3.31
C MET A 169 7.29 2.69 -3.93
N GLU A 170 8.56 2.34 -4.00
CA GLU A 170 9.57 3.15 -4.69
C GLU A 170 9.17 3.37 -6.16
N GLY A 171 8.87 2.30 -6.89
CA GLY A 171 8.44 2.38 -8.30
C GLY A 171 7.14 3.18 -8.47
N PHE A 172 6.19 3.09 -7.54
CA PHE A 172 4.96 3.86 -7.55
C PHE A 172 5.24 5.37 -7.44
N ILE A 173 6.08 5.77 -6.47
CA ILE A 173 6.48 7.17 -6.27
C ILE A 173 7.25 7.68 -7.49
N HIS A 174 8.24 6.92 -7.99
CA HIS A 174 9.03 7.30 -9.15
C HIS A 174 8.17 7.51 -10.40
N ASN A 175 7.27 6.59 -10.70
CA ASN A 175 6.40 6.67 -11.88
C ASN A 175 5.52 7.94 -11.85
N LEU A 176 4.97 8.29 -10.69
CA LEU A 176 4.10 9.46 -10.56
C LEU A 176 4.86 10.81 -10.64
N ASN A 177 6.19 10.80 -10.46
CA ASN A 177 7.03 12.00 -10.58
C ASN A 177 7.77 12.12 -11.92
N THR A 178 7.94 11.01 -12.65
CA THR A 178 8.78 11.00 -13.86
C THR A 178 8.00 10.76 -15.14
N MET A 179 6.83 10.13 -15.08
CA MET A 179 6.05 9.82 -16.28
C MET A 179 5.05 10.93 -16.57
N HIS A 180 5.10 11.44 -17.80
CA HIS A 180 4.19 12.45 -18.31
C HIS A 180 3.09 11.78 -19.13
N SER A 181 1.84 11.99 -18.79
CA SER A 181 0.70 11.43 -19.51
C SER A 181 -0.13 12.48 -20.23
N ARG A 182 0.17 13.76 -20.04
CA ARG A 182 -0.58 14.90 -20.59
C ARG A 182 0.33 15.81 -21.42
N GLY A 183 -0.26 16.50 -22.39
CA GLY A 183 0.47 17.52 -23.16
C GLY A 183 1.06 18.61 -22.25
N GLY A 184 2.25 19.14 -22.61
CA GLY A 184 2.95 20.15 -21.81
C GLY A 184 3.78 19.59 -20.65
N ASN A 185 4.12 18.30 -20.67
CA ASN A 185 4.97 17.65 -19.66
C ASN A 185 4.41 17.70 -18.22
N GLN A 186 3.09 17.68 -18.07
CA GLN A 186 2.48 17.65 -16.74
C GLN A 186 2.57 16.24 -16.14
N VAL A 187 3.10 16.15 -14.92
CA VAL A 187 3.00 14.95 -14.09
C VAL A 187 1.58 14.79 -13.56
N VAL A 188 1.23 13.56 -13.15
CA VAL A 188 -0.11 13.21 -12.68
C VAL A 188 -0.39 13.86 -11.33
N PHE A 189 -1.42 14.73 -11.28
CA PHE A 189 -1.90 15.30 -10.02
C PHE A 189 -2.68 14.24 -9.23
N SER A 190 -1.98 13.59 -8.32
CA SER A 190 -2.44 12.38 -7.62
C SER A 190 -2.28 12.52 -6.11
N SER A 191 -3.19 11.87 -5.37
CA SER A 191 -3.12 11.75 -3.92
C SER A 191 -3.44 10.34 -3.44
N ILE A 192 -2.92 9.97 -2.29
CA ILE A 192 -3.21 8.70 -1.60
C ILE A 192 -3.46 8.97 -0.12
N ASN A 193 -4.45 8.27 0.43
CA ASN A 193 -4.74 8.32 1.86
C ASN A 193 -4.53 6.93 2.46
N TYR A 194 -3.88 6.86 3.61
CA TYR A 194 -3.50 5.63 4.29
C TYR A 194 -3.31 5.87 5.80
N GLY A 195 -2.98 4.85 6.57
CA GLY A 195 -2.63 4.98 7.99
C GLY A 195 -3.55 4.22 8.94
N THR A 196 -4.68 3.70 8.47
CA THR A 196 -5.69 3.05 9.32
C THR A 196 -5.80 1.53 9.17
N ASP A 197 -5.13 0.92 8.21
CA ASP A 197 -5.06 -0.54 8.13
C ASP A 197 -4.14 -1.10 9.23
N THR A 198 -4.70 -1.93 10.10
CA THR A 198 -3.99 -2.57 11.22
C THR A 198 -3.53 -4.00 10.89
N SER A 199 -3.88 -4.52 9.71
CA SER A 199 -3.40 -5.82 9.26
C SER A 199 -1.87 -5.79 9.07
N ALA A 200 -1.21 -6.93 9.20
CA ALA A 200 0.23 -7.01 9.00
C ALA A 200 0.64 -6.58 7.58
N GLU A 201 -0.21 -6.87 6.60
CA GLU A 201 -0.05 -6.51 5.20
C GLU A 201 -0.16 -5.00 4.97
N GLY A 202 -1.21 -4.37 5.52
CA GLY A 202 -1.42 -2.91 5.40
C GLY A 202 -0.35 -2.12 6.14
N ARG A 203 0.01 -2.56 7.34
CA ARG A 203 1.13 -1.98 8.10
C ARG A 203 2.45 -2.05 7.33
N LEU A 204 2.71 -3.17 6.64
CA LEU A 204 3.90 -3.30 5.79
C LEU A 204 3.86 -2.31 4.60
N VAL A 205 2.71 -2.11 3.98
CA VAL A 205 2.54 -1.09 2.93
C VAL A 205 2.87 0.30 3.46
N ILE A 206 2.30 0.68 4.62
CA ILE A 206 2.53 1.99 5.24
C ILE A 206 4.02 2.17 5.57
N GLU A 207 4.64 1.17 6.20
CA GLU A 207 6.07 1.22 6.56
C GLU A 207 6.96 1.44 5.34
N GLU A 208 6.78 0.64 4.28
CA GLU A 208 7.64 0.70 3.10
C GLU A 208 7.34 1.92 2.20
N LEU A 209 6.10 2.42 2.21
CA LEU A 209 5.75 3.68 1.54
C LEU A 209 6.45 4.87 2.20
N LEU A 210 6.39 4.98 3.53
CA LEU A 210 7.06 6.05 4.29
C LEU A 210 8.58 5.98 4.11
N LYS A 211 9.14 4.78 4.08
CA LYS A 211 10.56 4.56 3.83
C LYS A 211 10.97 5.00 2.43
N ALA A 212 10.25 4.58 1.40
CA ALA A 212 10.52 5.01 0.02
C ALA A 212 10.36 6.54 -0.14
N THR A 213 9.42 7.16 0.60
CA THR A 213 9.22 8.61 0.58
C THR A 213 10.41 9.38 1.17
N ILE A 214 10.98 8.89 2.27
CA ILE A 214 12.12 9.56 2.93
C ILE A 214 13.43 9.31 2.19
N GLU A 215 13.58 8.18 1.51
CA GLU A 215 14.71 7.86 0.64
C GLU A 215 14.73 8.75 -0.62
N GLY A 216 13.54 9.17 -1.08
CA GLY A 216 13.38 10.13 -2.18
C GLY A 216 13.65 9.56 -3.56
N LEU A 217 13.77 10.46 -4.55
CA LEU A 217 13.94 10.10 -5.95
C LEU A 217 15.41 10.05 -6.37
N GLY A 218 15.75 9.01 -7.13
CA GLY A 218 17.08 8.86 -7.72
C GLY A 218 18.21 8.78 -6.70
N THR A 219 19.44 8.90 -7.18
CA THR A 219 20.66 8.76 -6.35
C THR A 219 20.89 9.94 -5.41
N ARG A 220 20.20 11.06 -5.60
CA ARG A 220 20.34 12.27 -4.77
C ARG A 220 19.30 12.34 -3.66
N GLY A 221 18.31 11.45 -3.65
CA GLY A 221 17.22 11.48 -2.70
C GLY A 221 16.35 12.73 -2.82
N GLU A 222 16.02 13.14 -4.06
CA GLU A 222 15.19 14.32 -4.30
C GLU A 222 13.77 14.09 -3.74
N VAL A 223 13.23 15.13 -3.09
CA VAL A 223 11.90 15.02 -2.45
C VAL A 223 10.82 14.82 -3.50
N PRO A 224 10.01 13.75 -3.43
CA PRO A 224 8.93 13.53 -4.39
C PRO A 224 7.81 14.56 -4.17
N VAL A 225 7.24 15.06 -5.26
CA VAL A 225 6.10 15.99 -5.25
C VAL A 225 4.77 15.24 -5.28
N PHE A 226 4.73 14.09 -5.96
CA PHE A 226 3.54 13.23 -6.09
C PHE A 226 3.86 11.78 -5.68
N PRO A 227 2.83 11.04 -5.24
CA PRO A 227 1.48 11.51 -4.91
C PRO A 227 1.50 12.40 -3.66
N ILE A 228 0.54 13.32 -3.54
CA ILE A 228 0.23 13.95 -2.26
C ILE A 228 -0.19 12.85 -1.29
N GLN A 229 0.49 12.77 -0.15
CA GLN A 229 0.25 11.71 0.83
C GLN A 229 -0.49 12.27 2.05
N ILE A 230 -1.55 11.59 2.46
CA ILE A 230 -2.36 11.94 3.61
C ILE A 230 -2.39 10.75 4.57
N PHE A 231 -1.73 10.90 5.73
CA PHE A 231 -1.79 9.94 6.81
C PHE A 231 -3.04 10.18 7.65
N LYS A 232 -3.94 9.20 7.69
CA LYS A 232 -5.16 9.25 8.50
C LYS A 232 -4.83 8.90 9.94
N VAL A 233 -5.16 9.80 10.85
CA VAL A 233 -4.97 9.65 12.29
C VAL A 233 -6.32 9.37 12.94
N LYS A 234 -6.40 8.27 13.69
CA LYS A 234 -7.62 7.81 14.36
C LYS A 234 -7.30 7.32 15.77
N ASP A 235 -8.11 7.73 16.75
CA ASP A 235 -8.02 7.26 18.13
C ASP A 235 -8.21 5.73 18.21
N GLY A 236 -7.44 5.09 19.07
CA GLY A 236 -7.40 3.64 19.24
C GLY A 236 -6.76 2.87 18.07
N VAL A 237 -6.41 3.54 16.97
CA VAL A 237 -5.73 2.94 15.82
C VAL A 237 -4.33 3.50 15.65
N SER A 238 -4.22 4.82 15.52
CA SER A 238 -2.94 5.51 15.30
C SER A 238 -2.36 6.06 16.58
N TYR A 239 -3.15 6.29 17.61
CA TYR A 239 -2.71 6.80 18.91
C TYR A 239 -3.68 6.44 20.04
N SER A 240 -3.17 6.50 21.27
CA SER A 240 -3.93 6.68 22.51
C SER A 240 -3.19 7.69 23.38
N GLU A 241 -3.86 8.27 24.37
CA GLU A 241 -3.24 9.22 25.30
C GLU A 241 -2.02 8.58 26.02
N LYS A 242 -2.15 7.34 26.46
CA LYS A 242 -1.08 6.60 27.12
C LYS A 242 0.11 6.31 26.21
N ASP A 243 -0.12 6.15 24.91
CA ASP A 243 0.95 5.89 23.93
C ASP A 243 1.86 7.12 23.81
N PHE A 244 1.29 8.33 23.78
CA PHE A 244 2.07 9.57 23.79
C PHE A 244 2.89 9.71 25.06
N GLU A 245 2.30 9.48 26.23
CA GLU A 245 3.02 9.54 27.51
C GLU A 245 4.19 8.54 27.56
N LYS A 246 4.02 7.37 26.96
CA LYS A 246 5.05 6.35 26.87
C LYS A 246 6.15 6.75 25.88
N ALA A 247 5.79 7.22 24.70
CA ALA A 247 6.73 7.63 23.67
C ALA A 247 7.63 8.81 24.13
N MET A 248 7.06 9.73 24.91
CA MET A 248 7.82 10.88 25.46
C MET A 248 8.90 10.48 26.48
N LYS A 249 8.89 9.25 26.98
CA LYS A 249 9.93 8.72 27.88
C LYS A 249 11.10 8.08 27.14
N ALA A 250 10.97 7.88 25.81
CA ALA A 250 12.06 7.35 24.99
C ALA A 250 13.15 8.41 24.79
N GLU A 251 14.40 7.96 24.66
CA GLU A 251 15.56 8.84 24.48
C GLU A 251 15.54 9.55 23.12
N ASN A 252 15.00 8.91 22.11
CA ASN A 252 14.90 9.42 20.75
C ASN A 252 13.72 8.79 19.99
N ILE A 253 13.45 9.27 18.78
CA ILE A 253 12.33 8.82 17.97
C ILE A 253 12.48 7.36 17.51
N GLU A 254 13.69 6.89 17.25
CA GLU A 254 13.97 5.52 16.85
C GLU A 254 13.63 4.52 17.97
N ASP A 255 13.97 4.86 19.21
CA ASP A 255 13.62 4.05 20.38
C ASP A 255 12.12 4.09 20.66
N ALA A 256 11.50 5.26 20.49
CA ALA A 256 10.04 5.36 20.54
C ALA A 256 9.37 4.42 19.50
N MET A 257 9.82 4.42 18.24
CA MET A 257 9.24 3.57 17.19
C MET A 257 9.40 2.05 17.45
N ARG A 258 10.33 1.63 18.30
CA ARG A 258 10.51 0.22 18.72
C ARG A 258 9.64 -0.15 19.92
N GLY A 259 8.97 0.80 20.52
CA GLY A 259 8.09 0.59 21.66
C GLY A 259 6.90 -0.30 21.34
N THR A 260 6.29 -0.87 22.37
CA THR A 260 5.01 -1.56 22.28
C THR A 260 3.91 -0.64 22.75
N TYR A 261 2.88 -0.45 21.97
CA TYR A 261 1.83 0.54 22.18
C TYR A 261 0.44 -0.11 22.23
N GLU A 262 -0.55 0.58 22.81
CA GLU A 262 -1.95 0.15 22.82
C GLU A 262 -2.55 0.30 21.40
N ALA A 263 -2.32 1.45 20.76
CA ALA A 263 -2.76 1.68 19.39
C ALA A 263 -1.83 0.96 18.40
N PRO A 264 -2.37 0.07 17.56
CA PRO A 264 -1.58 -0.82 16.71
C PRO A 264 -0.71 -0.09 15.68
N ASN A 265 -1.06 1.13 15.28
CA ASN A 265 -0.33 1.92 14.27
C ASN A 265 0.41 3.14 14.87
N PHE A 266 0.63 3.19 16.18
CA PHE A 266 1.31 4.33 16.79
C PHE A 266 2.77 4.46 16.34
N ASP A 267 3.50 3.35 16.22
CA ASP A 267 4.85 3.31 15.67
C ASP A 267 4.91 3.86 14.22
N LEU A 268 3.87 3.58 13.42
CA LEU A 268 3.74 4.11 12.06
C LEU A 268 3.40 5.60 12.05
N LEU A 269 2.63 6.09 13.02
CA LEU A 269 2.40 7.53 13.20
C LEU A 269 3.72 8.25 13.53
N LEU A 270 4.51 7.71 14.43
CA LEU A 270 5.84 8.28 14.77
C LEU A 270 6.75 8.30 13.53
N ARG A 271 6.76 7.23 12.74
CA ARG A 271 7.49 7.16 11.47
C ARG A 271 6.97 8.19 10.46
N ALA A 272 5.66 8.39 10.36
CA ALA A 272 5.06 9.41 9.51
C ALA A 272 5.50 10.82 9.92
N CYS A 273 5.53 11.12 11.21
CA CYS A 273 6.06 12.39 11.75
C CYS A 273 7.54 12.58 11.39
N GLN A 274 8.36 11.54 11.55
CA GLN A 274 9.77 11.57 11.17
C GLN A 274 9.93 11.81 9.65
N THR A 275 9.11 11.16 8.82
CA THR A 275 9.16 11.32 7.38
C THR A 275 8.80 12.75 6.98
N THR A 276 7.71 13.30 7.52
CA THR A 276 7.28 14.67 7.25
C THR A 276 8.34 15.71 7.67
N SER A 277 9.11 15.44 8.72
CA SER A 277 10.19 16.36 9.13
C SER A 277 11.37 16.45 8.14
N LYS A 278 11.51 15.49 7.24
CA LYS A 278 12.60 15.41 6.26
C LYS A 278 12.14 15.52 4.82
N ALA A 279 10.90 15.14 4.53
CA ALA A 279 10.28 15.18 3.22
C ALA A 279 9.04 16.10 3.24
N LEU A 280 8.43 16.32 2.07
CA LEU A 280 7.23 17.17 1.96
C LEU A 280 5.98 16.49 2.56
N PHE A 281 5.94 15.18 2.58
CA PHE A 281 4.81 14.34 2.98
C PHE A 281 5.19 13.32 4.07
N PRO A 282 4.18 12.71 4.75
CA PRO A 282 2.73 12.91 4.59
C PRO A 282 2.17 14.15 5.30
N ASN A 283 1.01 14.66 4.82
CA ASN A 283 0.12 15.50 5.61
C ASN A 283 -0.73 14.62 6.54
N PHE A 284 -1.34 15.22 7.57
CA PHE A 284 -2.14 14.47 8.55
C PHE A 284 -3.61 14.85 8.48
N MET A 285 -4.50 13.84 8.54
CA MET A 285 -5.94 14.00 8.60
C MET A 285 -6.49 13.33 9.86
N PHE A 286 -7.03 14.12 10.77
CA PHE A 286 -7.61 13.62 12.02
C PHE A 286 -9.07 13.23 11.81
N LEU A 287 -9.37 11.93 11.90
CA LEU A 287 -10.71 11.39 11.61
C LEU A 287 -11.73 11.66 12.72
N ASP A 288 -11.26 11.84 13.96
CA ASP A 288 -12.13 11.97 15.15
C ASP A 288 -12.52 13.42 15.47
N THR A 289 -12.13 14.37 14.63
CA THR A 289 -12.56 15.76 14.79
C THR A 289 -14.07 15.90 14.56
N PRO A 290 -14.76 16.82 15.25
CA PRO A 290 -16.19 17.05 15.06
C PRO A 290 -16.60 17.31 13.60
N PHE A 291 -15.70 17.89 12.82
CA PHE A 291 -15.90 18.10 11.39
C PHE A 291 -15.98 16.79 10.61
N ASN A 292 -15.08 15.83 10.89
CA ASN A 292 -14.99 14.56 10.17
C ASN A 292 -15.95 13.49 10.70
N THR A 293 -16.46 13.64 11.91
CA THR A 293 -17.44 12.72 12.50
C THR A 293 -18.90 13.03 12.14
N ASN A 294 -19.16 14.12 11.43
CA ASN A 294 -20.51 14.49 11.00
C ASN A 294 -21.05 13.41 10.04
N GLU A 295 -22.22 12.83 10.38
CA GLU A 295 -22.88 11.79 9.60
C GLU A 295 -23.17 12.15 8.13
N LYS A 296 -23.30 13.45 7.84
CA LYS A 296 -23.48 13.94 6.45
C LYS A 296 -22.27 13.73 5.55
N TRP A 297 -21.10 13.39 6.10
CA TRP A 297 -19.84 13.23 5.39
C TRP A 297 -19.24 11.81 5.47
N LYS A 298 -20.01 10.87 6.04
CA LYS A 298 -19.63 9.44 6.11
C LYS A 298 -19.95 8.72 4.82
#